data_dd1c7c1198e2ec40ae3b6caa13c04a77
#
_entry.id   dd1c7c1198e2ec40ae3b6caa13c04a77
#
_cell.length_a   1.000
_cell.length_b   1.000
_cell.length_c   1.000
_cell.angle_alpha   90.00
_cell.angle_beta   90.00
_cell.angle_gamma   90.00
#
_symmetry.space_group_name_H-M   'P 1'
#
loop_
_entity.id
_entity.type
_entity.pdbx_description
1 polymer ?
#
loop_
_entity_poly.entity_id
_entity_poly.type
_entity_poly.pdbx_seq_one_letter_code
_entity_poly.pdbx_strand_id
1 'polypeptide(L)'
;MNNDFKKNINIPNYWNWNGYKICWSVIGEDNKVPIIFLHGFGASRKHWRNNLEYFAKRNCASYSLDLIGFGDSDQPGIRQIGKLDNEIWSNQVKDFIAQVIRPNLII
;
A
#
# COMPACT_ATOMS: atom_id res chain seq x y z
N MET A 1 14.66 0.60 19.59
CA MET A 1 15.08 1.19 18.40
C MET A 1 14.60 0.46 17.13
N ASN A 2 14.99 -0.77 16.98
CA ASN A 2 14.62 -1.52 15.79
C ASN A 2 13.16 -1.97 15.76
N ASN A 3 12.47 -1.82 16.87
CA ASN A 3 11.07 -2.18 16.95
C ASN A 3 10.18 -1.26 16.12
N ASP A 4 10.71 -0.10 15.70
CA ASP A 4 9.93 0.84 14.90
C ASP A 4 9.51 0.25 13.56
N PHE A 5 10.35 -0.60 12.97
CA PHE A 5 10.01 -1.25 11.71
C PHE A 5 8.78 -2.16 11.84
N LYS A 6 8.65 -2.85 12.97
CA LYS A 6 7.50 -3.72 13.20
C LYS A 6 6.25 -2.94 13.53
N LYS A 7 6.39 -1.85 14.27
CA LYS A 7 5.26 -1.02 14.65
C LYS A 7 4.60 -0.38 13.44
N ASN A 8 5.42 0.03 12.45
CA ASN A 8 4.92 0.75 11.30
C ASN A 8 3.96 -0.06 10.43
N ILE A 9 4.15 -1.39 10.34
CA ILE A 9 3.23 -2.22 9.55
C ILE A 9 1.83 -2.26 10.15
N ASN A 10 1.72 -2.08 11.47
CA ASN A 10 0.45 -2.12 12.17
C ASN A 10 -0.23 -0.74 12.22
N ILE A 11 0.47 0.32 11.80
CA ILE A 11 -0.09 1.66 11.76
C ILE A 11 -0.66 1.89 10.37
N PRO A 12 -2.00 1.99 10.24
CA PRO A 12 -2.58 2.19 8.94
C PRO A 12 -2.49 3.65 8.52
N ASN A 13 -2.24 3.86 7.25
CA ASN A 13 -2.44 5.15 6.60
C ASN A 13 -3.61 5.01 5.65
N TYR A 14 -4.31 6.09 5.40
CA TYR A 14 -5.46 6.06 4.52
C TYR A 14 -5.32 7.09 3.42
N TRP A 15 -5.71 6.69 2.23
CA TRP A 15 -5.65 7.50 1.02
C TRP A 15 -7.03 7.49 0.37
N ASN A 16 -7.51 8.66 0.01
CA ASN A 16 -8.78 8.78 -0.69
C ASN A 16 -8.52 8.58 -2.19
N TRP A 17 -9.04 7.49 -2.72
CA TRP A 17 -8.95 7.17 -4.14
C TRP A 17 -10.35 7.14 -4.72
N ASN A 18 -10.70 8.18 -5.49
CA ASN A 18 -12.02 8.31 -6.12
C ASN A 18 -13.17 8.19 -5.14
N GLY A 19 -13.00 8.69 -3.93
CA GLY A 19 -14.00 8.62 -2.89
C GLY A 19 -13.94 7.38 -2.01
N TYR A 20 -13.06 6.45 -2.33
CA TYR A 20 -12.88 5.23 -1.53
C TYR A 20 -11.67 5.37 -0.62
N LYS A 21 -11.81 4.85 0.58
CA LYS A 21 -10.73 4.86 1.57
C LYS A 21 -9.84 3.64 1.35
N ILE A 22 -8.57 3.89 1.04
CA ILE A 22 -7.59 2.85 0.76
C ILE A 22 -6.55 2.85 1.87
N CYS A 23 -6.35 1.69 2.46
CA CYS A 23 -5.41 1.51 3.56
C CYS A 23 -4.05 1.07 3.05
N TRP A 24 -2.99 1.68 3.58
CA TRP A 24 -1.63 1.33 3.20
C TRP A 24 -0.69 1.48 4.38
N SER A 25 0.47 0.87 4.26
CA SER A 25 1.52 0.96 5.26
C SER A 25 2.85 1.20 4.57
N VAL A 26 3.79 1.81 5.29
CA VAL A 26 5.15 2.02 4.81
C VAL A 26 6.12 1.79 5.94
N ILE A 27 7.25 1.19 5.61
CA ILE A 27 8.38 1.05 6.52
C ILE A 27 9.59 1.65 5.83
N GLY A 28 10.30 2.55 6.54
CA GLY A 28 11.47 3.21 5.97
C GLY A 28 11.12 4.24 4.90
N GLU A 29 10.09 5.06 5.13
CA GLU A 29 9.60 5.99 4.10
C GLU A 29 10.63 7.02 3.66
N ASP A 30 11.65 7.31 4.48
CA ASP A 30 12.70 8.24 4.11
C ASP A 30 13.84 7.59 3.33
N ASN A 31 13.79 6.29 3.13
CA ASN A 31 14.80 5.58 2.37
C ASN A 31 14.69 5.91 0.88
N LYS A 32 15.78 5.71 0.15
CA LYS A 32 15.88 6.22 -1.23
C LYS A 32 15.14 5.42 -2.28
N VAL A 33 15.06 4.12 -2.10
CA VAL A 33 14.53 3.24 -3.15
C VAL A 33 13.11 2.81 -2.81
N PRO A 34 12.10 3.32 -3.50
CA PRO A 34 10.73 2.90 -3.22
C PRO A 34 10.45 1.53 -3.81
N ILE A 35 9.79 0.69 -3.01
CA ILE A 35 9.28 -0.60 -3.44
C ILE A 35 7.84 -0.70 -3.02
N ILE A 36 6.99 -1.17 -3.90
CA ILE A 36 5.59 -1.43 -3.56
C ILE A 36 5.34 -2.94 -3.63
N PHE A 37 4.72 -3.46 -2.58
CA PHE A 37 4.36 -4.87 -2.49
C PHE A 37 2.86 -5.00 -2.67
N LEU A 38 2.43 -5.82 -3.62
CA LEU A 38 1.03 -6.03 -3.94
C LEU A 38 0.62 -7.44 -3.57
N HIS A 39 -0.45 -7.55 -2.79
CA HIS A 39 -0.95 -8.86 -2.37
C HIS A 39 -1.81 -9.50 -3.46
N GLY A 40 -2.01 -10.81 -3.34
CA GLY A 40 -2.89 -11.55 -4.23
C GLY A 40 -4.34 -11.50 -3.79
N PHE A 41 -5.20 -12.09 -4.58
CA PHE A 41 -6.62 -12.18 -4.31
C PHE A 41 -6.87 -12.89 -2.97
N GLY A 42 -7.71 -12.27 -2.15
CA GLY A 42 -8.04 -12.83 -0.85
C GLY A 42 -7.01 -12.57 0.25
N ALA A 43 -5.93 -11.87 -0.05
CA ALA A 43 -4.92 -11.51 0.93
C ALA A 43 -5.06 -10.04 1.35
N SER A 44 -4.03 -9.48 1.96
CA SER A 44 -4.01 -8.08 2.36
C SER A 44 -2.56 -7.59 2.41
N ARG A 45 -2.40 -6.28 2.68
CA ARG A 45 -1.08 -5.66 2.80
C ARG A 45 -0.20 -6.33 3.85
N LYS A 46 -0.80 -6.92 4.85
CA LYS A 46 -0.06 -7.57 5.95
C LYS A 46 0.62 -8.87 5.54
N HIS A 47 0.28 -9.39 4.37
CA HIS A 47 0.97 -10.54 3.81
C HIS A 47 2.48 -10.29 3.70
N TRP A 48 2.86 -9.07 3.43
CA TRP A 48 4.25 -8.67 3.17
C TRP A 48 4.99 -8.14 4.39
N ARG A 49 4.44 -8.28 5.60
CA ARG A 49 4.99 -7.67 6.80
C ARG A 49 6.48 -7.92 7.02
N ASN A 50 6.93 -9.15 6.77
CA ASN A 50 8.34 -9.49 6.95
C ASN A 50 9.21 -8.96 5.81
N ASN A 51 8.65 -8.91 4.61
CA ASN A 51 9.36 -8.40 3.45
C ASN A 51 9.57 -6.89 3.54
N LEU A 52 8.57 -6.16 4.03
CA LEU A 52 8.70 -4.72 4.19
C LEU A 52 9.86 -4.37 5.13
N GLU A 53 9.92 -5.06 6.26
CA GLU A 53 10.99 -4.84 7.23
C GLU A 53 12.36 -5.19 6.65
N TYR A 54 12.44 -6.31 5.96
CA TYR A 54 13.70 -6.76 5.35
C TYR A 54 14.27 -5.70 4.41
N PHE A 55 13.44 -5.18 3.52
CA PHE A 55 13.89 -4.19 2.54
C PHE A 55 14.06 -2.80 3.12
N ALA A 56 13.28 -2.45 4.15
CA ALA A 56 13.47 -1.18 4.83
C ALA A 56 14.87 -1.06 5.45
N LYS A 57 15.40 -2.16 5.95
CA LYS A 57 16.76 -2.20 6.51
C LYS A 57 17.83 -2.08 5.43
N ARG A 58 17.45 -2.12 4.16
CA ARG A 58 18.35 -2.08 3.01
C ARG A 58 18.12 -0.86 2.14
N ASN A 59 17.78 0.24 2.79
CA ASN A 59 17.58 1.54 2.14
C ASN A 59 16.39 1.59 1.18
N CYS A 60 15.39 0.75 1.40
CA CYS A 60 14.17 0.77 0.61
C CYS A 60 13.03 1.39 1.39
N ALA A 61 12.26 2.24 0.74
CA ALA A 61 10.99 2.71 1.27
C ALA A 61 9.94 1.67 0.85
N SER A 62 9.56 0.82 1.79
CA SER A 62 8.74 -0.36 1.51
C SER A 62 7.27 -0.05 1.74
N TYR A 63 6.51 0.00 0.66
CA TYR A 63 5.08 0.28 0.70
C TYR A 63 4.28 -0.98 0.46
N SER A 64 3.16 -1.09 1.16
CA SER A 64 2.19 -2.15 0.92
C SER A 64 0.79 -1.58 1.07
N LEU A 65 -0.11 -1.89 0.15
CA LEU A 65 -1.47 -1.38 0.24
C LEU A 65 -2.48 -2.52 0.17
N ASP A 66 -3.62 -2.29 0.81
CA ASP A 66 -4.77 -3.15 0.64
C ASP A 66 -5.51 -2.70 -0.62
N LEU A 67 -5.48 -3.52 -1.65
CA LEU A 67 -6.22 -3.21 -2.87
C LEU A 67 -7.70 -3.08 -2.54
N ILE A 68 -8.40 -2.20 -3.27
CA ILE A 68 -9.83 -1.99 -3.03
C ILE A 68 -10.57 -3.34 -3.07
N GLY A 69 -11.40 -3.56 -2.08
CA GLY A 69 -12.10 -4.83 -1.91
C GLY A 69 -11.44 -5.79 -0.94
N PHE A 70 -10.25 -5.44 -0.41
CA PHE A 70 -9.49 -6.33 0.47
C PHE A 70 -9.02 -5.61 1.73
N GLY A 71 -8.72 -6.39 2.75
CA GLY A 71 -8.12 -5.89 3.99
C GLY A 71 -8.93 -4.79 4.65
N ASP A 72 -8.23 -3.72 5.02
CA ASP A 72 -8.84 -2.58 5.70
C ASP A 72 -9.26 -1.47 4.73
N SER A 73 -9.09 -1.66 3.44
CA SER A 73 -9.60 -0.75 2.42
C SER A 73 -11.10 -0.92 2.25
N ASP A 74 -11.75 0.09 1.69
CA ASP A 74 -13.18 0.01 1.40
C ASP A 74 -13.51 -1.20 0.54
N GLN A 75 -14.67 -1.78 0.78
CA GLN A 75 -15.16 -2.96 0.07
C GLN A 75 -16.50 -2.62 -0.59
N PRO A 76 -16.49 -1.82 -1.65
CA PRO A 76 -17.71 -1.38 -2.30
C PRO A 76 -18.41 -2.54 -2.98
N GLY A 77 -19.73 -2.50 -2.98
CA GLY A 77 -20.51 -3.46 -3.74
C GLY A 77 -20.37 -3.24 -5.23
N ILE A 78 -20.73 -4.25 -6.01
CA ILE A 78 -20.68 -4.19 -7.47
C ILE A 78 -21.49 -3.02 -8.01
N ARG A 79 -22.60 -2.69 -7.34
CA ARG A 79 -23.45 -1.58 -7.77
C ARG A 79 -22.75 -0.23 -7.68
N GLN A 80 -21.78 -0.10 -6.80
CA GLN A 80 -21.08 1.16 -6.59
C GLN A 80 -19.91 1.34 -7.54
N ILE A 81 -19.15 0.28 -7.81
CA ILE A 81 -17.90 0.37 -8.55
C ILE A 81 -17.97 -0.33 -9.92
N GLY A 82 -19.04 -1.08 -10.17
CA GLY A 82 -19.20 -1.85 -11.39
C GLY A 82 -18.64 -3.24 -11.25
N LYS A 83 -17.32 -3.36 -11.17
CA LYS A 83 -16.65 -4.65 -11.01
C LYS A 83 -15.30 -4.46 -10.35
N LEU A 84 -14.84 -5.49 -9.67
CA LEU A 84 -13.50 -5.54 -9.11
C LEU A 84 -12.67 -6.46 -10.00
N ASP A 85 -11.75 -5.91 -10.76
CA ASP A 85 -10.92 -6.66 -11.68
C ASP A 85 -9.52 -6.05 -11.78
N ASN A 86 -8.69 -6.66 -12.60
CA ASN A 86 -7.31 -6.24 -12.76
C ASN A 86 -7.18 -4.83 -13.30
N GLU A 87 -8.12 -4.36 -14.10
CA GLU A 87 -8.08 -3.01 -14.62
C GLU A 87 -8.23 -1.98 -13.51
N ILE A 88 -9.18 -2.20 -12.60
CA ILE A 88 -9.39 -1.31 -11.46
C ILE A 88 -8.16 -1.32 -10.56
N TRP A 89 -7.63 -2.50 -10.26
CA TRP A 89 -6.46 -2.60 -9.40
C TRP A 89 -5.21 -2.00 -10.04
N SER A 90 -5.04 -2.16 -11.34
CA SER A 90 -3.94 -1.52 -12.07
C SER A 90 -4.03 0.00 -12.00
N ASN A 91 -5.21 0.53 -12.20
CA ASN A 91 -5.43 1.98 -12.11
C ASN A 91 -5.17 2.49 -10.70
N GLN A 92 -5.60 1.73 -9.70
CA GLN A 92 -5.36 2.10 -8.31
C GLN A 92 -3.87 2.16 -7.98
N VAL A 93 -3.12 1.15 -8.41
CA VAL A 93 -1.67 1.11 -8.16
C VAL A 93 -0.98 2.26 -8.86
N LYS A 94 -1.35 2.54 -10.10
CA LYS A 94 -0.81 3.66 -10.86
C LYS A 94 -1.04 4.98 -10.13
N ASP A 95 -2.25 5.19 -9.65
CA ASP A 95 -2.60 6.42 -8.93
C ASP A 95 -1.91 6.48 -7.57
N PHE A 96 -1.75 5.35 -6.90
CA PHE A 96 -1.03 5.30 -5.64
C PHE A 96 0.42 5.73 -5.82
N ILE A 97 1.07 5.23 -6.86
CA ILE A 97 2.45 5.62 -7.15
C ILE A 97 2.53 7.12 -7.41
N ALA A 98 1.60 7.66 -8.20
CA ALA A 98 1.62 9.08 -8.56
C ALA A 98 1.29 10.00 -7.38
N GLN A 99 0.34 9.61 -6.54
CA GLN A 99 -0.21 10.49 -5.52
C GLN A 99 0.41 10.30 -4.14
N VAL A 100 0.88 9.10 -3.83
CA VAL A 100 1.42 8.80 -2.50
C VAL A 100 2.93 8.65 -2.52
N ILE A 101 3.46 7.88 -3.46
CA ILE A 101 4.90 7.59 -3.48
C ILE A 101 5.71 8.71 -4.13
N ARG A 102 5.35 9.11 -5.34
CA ARG A 102 6.14 10.08 -6.11
C ARG A 102 6.29 11.46 -5.48
N PRO A 103 5.30 12.02 -4.80
CA PRO A 103 5.50 13.32 -4.17
C PRO A 103 6.64 13.34 -3.16
N ASN A 104 7.04 12.18 -2.65
CA ASN A 104 8.11 12.06 -1.66
C ASN A 104 9.44 11.67 -2.29
N LEU A 105 9.49 11.47 -3.60
CA LEU A 105 10.74 11.14 -4.26
C LEU A 105 11.57 12.39 -4.49
N ILE A 106 12.83 12.31 -4.10
CA ILE A 106 13.82 13.35 -4.41
C ILE A 106 14.61 12.84 -5.60
N ILE A 107 14.47 13.52 -6.70
CA ILE A 107 15.14 13.14 -7.94
C ILE A 107 16.38 13.99 -8.15
#